data_c1a30e0b6362ad82441a841df6fdbc18
#
_entry.id   c1a30e0b6362ad82441a841df6fdbc18
#
_cell.length_a   1.000
_cell.length_b   1.000
_cell.length_c   1.000
_cell.angle_alpha   90.00
_cell.angle_beta   90.00
_cell.angle_gamma   90.00
#
_symmetry.space_group_name_H-M   'P 1'
#
loop_
_entity.id
_entity.type
_entity.pdbx_description
1 polymer ?
#
loop_
_entity_poly.entity_id
_entity_poly.type
_entity_poly.pdbx_seq_one_letter_code
_entity_poly.pdbx_strand_id
1 'polypeptide(L)'
;MLMNTTEYLSIIENIKSEIRAAQYRAAVHANADMLLLYHDIGCVINKHKSWGNKFIDNLATDIRIAFPESKGYSVRNLKYMAKFAEIYPDREFVQTVSAQIPWSHNIAILEKVKDPQQRIWYIEKTAENGWSHNVLIHQIESGLYQRQVLADKVTNFDHRLPSPQSELAVQTMKDPYVFDFIPFREDMLERDIEQVLVRDVTKLLLELGTGFAFLGNQYHLNVGGDDFYIDLLFYNLNLRCYVVIELKTGDFKPEYAGQLNFYLSAVDGILKKEQDNPSIGLLLCKSKNNVVAEYSLKDISKPIGVSEYKITSSLPDDLEKQLPSVEDIQKRIK
;
A
#
# COMPACT_ATOMS: atom_id res chain seq x y z
N MET A 1 33.20 33.67 -23.03
CA MET A 1 31.75 33.57 -22.80
C MET A 1 31.58 32.91 -21.45
N LEU A 2 31.12 33.64 -20.45
CA LEU A 2 30.85 33.06 -19.13
C LEU A 2 29.57 32.19 -19.26
N MET A 3 29.68 30.91 -18.99
CA MET A 3 28.57 29.97 -19.02
C MET A 3 27.50 30.43 -18.02
N ASN A 4 26.25 30.60 -18.47
CA ASN A 4 25.15 30.96 -17.59
C ASN A 4 24.90 29.80 -16.64
N THR A 5 25.20 29.99 -15.35
CA THR A 5 25.14 28.95 -14.32
C THR A 5 23.73 28.32 -14.21
N THR A 6 22.68 29.09 -14.39
CA THR A 6 21.28 28.61 -14.36
C THR A 6 20.95 27.70 -15.53
N GLU A 7 21.40 28.10 -16.76
CA GLU A 7 21.21 27.28 -17.96
C GLU A 7 22.00 25.97 -17.87
N TYR A 8 23.24 26.02 -17.38
CA TYR A 8 24.05 24.83 -17.17
C TYR A 8 23.39 23.86 -16.17
N LEU A 9 22.87 24.34 -15.03
CA LEU A 9 22.18 23.52 -14.04
C LEU A 9 20.94 22.87 -14.63
N SER A 10 20.15 23.58 -15.43
CA SER A 10 18.99 23.03 -16.12
C SER A 10 19.38 21.91 -17.10
N ILE A 11 20.45 22.12 -17.91
CA ILE A 11 20.96 21.09 -18.83
C ILE A 11 21.42 19.85 -18.06
N ILE A 12 22.16 20.01 -16.96
CA ILE A 12 22.63 18.90 -16.13
C ILE A 12 21.47 18.12 -15.52
N GLU A 13 20.43 18.78 -15.01
CA GLU A 13 19.25 18.07 -14.46
C GLU A 13 18.47 17.34 -15.56
N ASN A 14 18.34 17.90 -16.74
CA ASN A 14 17.74 17.21 -17.88
C ASN A 14 18.54 15.95 -18.28
N ILE A 15 19.86 16.06 -18.39
CA ILE A 15 20.74 14.91 -18.71
C ILE A 15 20.64 13.84 -17.63
N LYS A 16 20.67 14.20 -16.34
CA LYS A 16 20.49 13.25 -15.23
C LYS A 16 19.13 12.55 -15.30
N SER A 17 18.07 13.28 -15.62
CA SER A 17 16.74 12.72 -15.80
C SER A 17 16.69 11.70 -16.94
N GLU A 18 17.27 12.04 -18.09
CA GLU A 18 17.38 11.17 -19.26
C GLU A 18 18.18 9.89 -18.96
N ILE A 19 19.32 10.01 -18.25
CA ILE A 19 20.13 8.86 -17.83
C ILE A 19 19.31 7.95 -16.89
N ARG A 20 18.64 8.51 -15.88
CA ARG A 20 17.79 7.72 -14.96
C ARG A 20 16.65 7.01 -15.70
N ALA A 21 15.99 7.71 -16.61
CA ALA A 21 14.92 7.15 -17.43
C ALA A 21 15.43 6.01 -18.34
N ALA A 22 16.61 6.16 -18.95
CA ALA A 22 17.22 5.12 -19.76
C ALA A 22 17.63 3.90 -18.94
N GLN A 23 18.24 4.11 -17.76
CA GLN A 23 18.58 3.03 -16.83
C GLN A 23 17.33 2.28 -16.34
N TYR A 24 16.26 3.00 -16.01
CA TYR A 24 14.99 2.39 -15.61
C TYR A 24 14.39 1.53 -16.72
N ARG A 25 14.30 2.06 -17.95
CA ARG A 25 13.81 1.29 -19.11
C ARG A 25 14.64 0.02 -19.33
N ALA A 26 15.97 0.14 -19.29
CA ALA A 26 16.86 -1.03 -19.45
C ALA A 26 16.62 -2.10 -18.35
N ALA A 27 16.46 -1.69 -17.09
CA ALA A 27 16.16 -2.60 -15.99
C ALA A 27 14.80 -3.30 -16.17
N VAL A 28 13.76 -2.58 -16.61
CA VAL A 28 12.44 -3.14 -16.88
C VAL A 28 12.50 -4.16 -18.01
N HIS A 29 13.19 -3.86 -19.12
CA HIS A 29 13.36 -4.80 -20.22
C HIS A 29 14.13 -6.05 -19.82
N ALA A 30 15.24 -5.90 -19.09
CA ALA A 30 16.01 -7.04 -18.60
C ALA A 30 15.18 -7.94 -17.65
N ASN A 31 14.35 -7.34 -16.79
CA ASN A 31 13.43 -8.09 -15.93
C ASN A 31 12.37 -8.85 -16.74
N ALA A 32 11.80 -8.21 -17.77
CA ALA A 32 10.81 -8.85 -18.64
C ALA A 32 11.41 -10.06 -19.39
N ASP A 33 12.57 -9.89 -19.98
CA ASP A 33 13.28 -10.97 -20.70
C ASP A 33 13.62 -12.13 -19.75
N MET A 34 14.04 -11.81 -18.52
CA MET A 34 14.32 -12.84 -17.51
C MET A 34 13.06 -13.61 -17.10
N LEU A 35 11.94 -12.93 -16.88
CA LEU A 35 10.68 -13.58 -16.51
C LEU A 35 10.13 -14.44 -17.65
N LEU A 36 10.24 -13.98 -18.90
CA LEU A 36 9.87 -14.76 -20.06
C LEU A 36 10.72 -16.03 -20.20
N LEU A 37 12.04 -15.91 -19.99
CA LEU A 37 12.93 -17.07 -19.95
C LEU A 37 12.52 -18.05 -18.85
N TYR A 38 12.22 -17.56 -17.65
CA TYR A 38 11.79 -18.41 -16.53
C TYR A 38 10.45 -19.09 -16.82
N HIS A 39 9.52 -18.40 -17.46
CA HIS A 39 8.27 -18.96 -17.92
C HIS A 39 8.51 -20.07 -18.95
N ASP A 40 9.33 -19.82 -19.98
CA ASP A 40 9.64 -20.80 -21.04
C ASP A 40 10.32 -22.05 -20.46
N ILE A 41 11.28 -21.89 -19.52
CA ILE A 41 11.89 -23.02 -18.78
C ILE A 41 10.82 -23.77 -17.99
N GLY A 42 9.93 -23.07 -17.30
CA GLY A 42 8.81 -23.66 -16.56
C GLY A 42 7.88 -24.48 -17.46
N CYS A 43 7.57 -23.98 -18.65
CA CYS A 43 6.81 -24.73 -19.66
C CYS A 43 7.50 -26.04 -20.09
N VAL A 44 8.82 -25.99 -20.30
CA VAL A 44 9.60 -27.19 -20.63
C VAL A 44 9.57 -28.20 -19.48
N ILE A 45 9.77 -27.76 -18.24
CA ILE A 45 9.71 -28.63 -17.06
C ILE A 45 8.32 -29.27 -16.95
N ASN A 46 7.25 -28.50 -17.16
CA ASN A 46 5.86 -29.01 -17.07
C ASN A 46 5.53 -30.04 -18.17
N LYS A 47 6.06 -29.89 -19.38
CA LYS A 47 5.93 -30.89 -20.45
C LYS A 47 6.56 -32.22 -20.08
N HIS A 48 7.62 -32.21 -19.26
CA HIS A 48 8.37 -33.39 -18.85
C HIS A 48 8.10 -33.83 -17.41
N LYS A 49 6.97 -33.45 -16.81
CA LYS A 49 6.56 -33.84 -15.44
C LYS A 49 6.65 -35.36 -15.19
N SER A 50 6.40 -36.18 -16.20
CA SER A 50 6.48 -37.66 -16.13
C SER A 50 7.90 -38.21 -15.81
N TRP A 51 8.95 -37.42 -16.04
CA TRP A 51 10.33 -37.81 -15.76
C TRP A 51 10.69 -37.66 -14.27
N GLY A 52 9.80 -37.09 -13.46
CA GLY A 52 9.93 -37.04 -12.01
C GLY A 52 10.95 -35.99 -11.50
N ASN A 53 11.17 -35.99 -10.18
CA ASN A 53 12.03 -34.99 -9.53
C ASN A 53 13.50 -35.06 -9.98
N LYS A 54 14.01 -36.26 -10.37
CA LYS A 54 15.39 -36.42 -10.88
C LYS A 54 15.67 -35.58 -12.12
N PHE A 55 14.66 -35.31 -12.94
CA PHE A 55 14.80 -34.43 -14.10
C PHE A 55 15.18 -33.00 -13.70
N ILE A 56 14.53 -32.43 -12.70
CA ILE A 56 14.82 -31.06 -12.24
C ILE A 56 16.21 -31.00 -11.56
N ASP A 57 16.60 -32.04 -10.81
CA ASP A 57 17.92 -32.12 -10.15
C ASP A 57 19.04 -32.18 -11.19
N ASN A 58 18.89 -33.02 -12.24
CA ASN A 58 19.82 -33.10 -13.34
C ASN A 58 19.92 -31.81 -14.11
N LEU A 59 18.74 -31.20 -14.48
CA LEU A 59 18.66 -29.93 -15.18
C LEU A 59 19.39 -28.80 -14.41
N ALA A 60 19.19 -28.73 -13.09
CA ALA A 60 19.88 -27.75 -12.24
C ALA A 60 21.41 -27.95 -12.25
N THR A 61 21.85 -29.22 -12.29
CA THR A 61 23.30 -29.60 -12.33
C THR A 61 23.90 -29.22 -13.67
N ASP A 62 23.24 -29.59 -14.78
CA ASP A 62 23.73 -29.34 -16.13
C ASP A 62 23.80 -27.84 -16.44
N ILE A 63 22.77 -27.06 -16.04
CA ILE A 63 22.78 -25.60 -16.18
C ILE A 63 23.95 -24.99 -15.39
N ARG A 64 24.19 -25.44 -14.16
CA ARG A 64 25.30 -24.93 -13.33
C ARG A 64 26.67 -25.23 -13.92
N ILE A 65 26.83 -26.38 -14.57
CA ILE A 65 28.08 -26.76 -15.26
C ILE A 65 28.27 -25.87 -16.51
N ALA A 66 27.22 -25.68 -17.29
CA ALA A 66 27.25 -24.88 -18.52
C ALA A 66 27.39 -23.36 -18.27
N PHE A 67 26.83 -22.89 -17.18
CA PHE A 67 26.78 -21.46 -16.81
C PHE A 67 27.16 -21.24 -15.34
N PRO A 68 28.43 -21.43 -14.95
CA PRO A 68 28.87 -21.42 -13.55
C PRO A 68 28.70 -20.07 -12.86
N GLU A 69 28.75 -18.97 -13.62
CA GLU A 69 28.53 -17.59 -13.10
C GLU A 69 27.05 -17.23 -12.93
N SER A 70 26.15 -18.01 -13.53
CA SER A 70 24.71 -17.69 -13.49
C SER A 70 24.06 -18.18 -12.19
N LYS A 71 23.54 -17.23 -11.41
CA LYS A 71 22.75 -17.51 -10.21
C LYS A 71 21.26 -17.53 -10.57
N GLY A 72 20.48 -18.42 -10.00
CA GLY A 72 19.03 -18.42 -10.22
C GLY A 72 18.46 -19.72 -10.79
N TYR A 73 19.29 -20.72 -11.07
CA TYR A 73 18.85 -22.02 -11.62
C TYR A 73 18.97 -23.16 -10.60
N SER A 74 18.78 -22.86 -9.30
CA SER A 74 18.71 -23.90 -8.27
C SER A 74 17.46 -24.76 -8.46
N VAL A 75 17.47 -25.98 -7.94
CA VAL A 75 16.32 -26.90 -7.94
C VAL A 75 15.05 -26.20 -7.41
N ARG A 76 15.19 -25.46 -6.32
CA ARG A 76 14.07 -24.68 -5.75
C ARG A 76 13.53 -23.67 -6.75
N ASN A 77 14.38 -22.91 -7.40
CA ASN A 77 13.96 -21.87 -8.34
C ASN A 77 13.35 -22.46 -9.62
N LEU A 78 13.90 -23.58 -10.13
CA LEU A 78 13.31 -24.32 -11.26
C LEU A 78 11.89 -24.82 -10.93
N LYS A 79 11.64 -25.27 -9.69
CA LYS A 79 10.29 -25.62 -9.23
C LYS A 79 9.36 -24.40 -9.20
N TYR A 80 9.86 -23.22 -8.83
CA TYR A 80 9.07 -21.97 -8.93
C TYR A 80 8.77 -21.60 -10.37
N MET A 81 9.72 -21.76 -11.29
CA MET A 81 9.50 -21.53 -12.72
C MET A 81 8.41 -22.45 -13.27
N ALA A 82 8.45 -23.73 -12.90
CA ALA A 82 7.41 -24.70 -13.28
C ALA A 82 6.02 -24.29 -12.73
N LYS A 83 5.94 -23.93 -11.44
CA LYS A 83 4.71 -23.45 -10.81
C LYS A 83 4.21 -22.15 -11.44
N PHE A 84 5.11 -21.23 -11.76
CA PHE A 84 4.79 -19.96 -12.42
C PHE A 84 4.16 -20.17 -13.79
N ALA A 85 4.78 -21.00 -14.64
CA ALA A 85 4.25 -21.33 -15.96
C ALA A 85 2.93 -22.15 -15.92
N GLU A 86 2.72 -22.94 -14.86
CA GLU A 86 1.45 -23.66 -14.66
C GLU A 86 0.30 -22.71 -14.29
N ILE A 87 0.59 -21.69 -13.46
CA ILE A 87 -0.41 -20.72 -12.98
C ILE A 87 -0.68 -19.64 -14.03
N TYR A 88 0.35 -19.23 -14.76
CA TYR A 88 0.26 -18.22 -15.82
C TYR A 88 0.64 -18.84 -17.17
N PRO A 89 -0.25 -19.62 -17.81
CA PRO A 89 0.05 -20.29 -19.07
C PRO A 89 0.15 -19.32 -20.26
N ASP A 90 -0.45 -18.15 -20.13
CA ASP A 90 -0.42 -17.11 -21.16
C ASP A 90 0.88 -16.31 -21.10
N ARG A 91 1.70 -16.43 -22.14
CA ARG A 91 2.97 -15.74 -22.28
C ARG A 91 2.81 -14.23 -22.45
N GLU A 92 1.72 -13.78 -23.06
CA GLU A 92 1.42 -12.35 -23.21
C GLU A 92 1.11 -11.73 -21.84
N PHE A 93 0.34 -12.42 -20.99
CA PHE A 93 0.11 -12.02 -19.61
C PHE A 93 1.43 -11.89 -18.82
N VAL A 94 2.34 -12.85 -18.98
CA VAL A 94 3.66 -12.78 -18.32
C VAL A 94 4.44 -11.55 -18.76
N GLN A 95 4.44 -11.25 -20.06
CA GLN A 95 5.16 -10.12 -20.63
C GLN A 95 4.56 -8.77 -20.19
N THR A 96 3.24 -8.65 -20.15
CA THR A 96 2.55 -7.36 -19.98
C THR A 96 2.24 -7.04 -18.52
N VAL A 97 1.96 -8.04 -17.70
CA VAL A 97 1.51 -7.87 -16.31
C VAL A 97 2.58 -8.33 -15.32
N SER A 98 2.95 -9.62 -15.37
CA SER A 98 3.86 -10.22 -14.39
C SER A 98 5.27 -9.63 -14.45
N ALA A 99 5.73 -9.26 -15.63
CA ALA A 99 7.05 -8.67 -15.88
C ALA A 99 7.22 -7.23 -15.34
N GLN A 100 6.15 -6.59 -14.91
CA GLN A 100 6.21 -5.27 -14.29
C GLN A 100 6.84 -5.29 -12.89
N ILE A 101 6.90 -6.47 -12.24
CA ILE A 101 7.45 -6.62 -10.91
C ILE A 101 8.62 -7.64 -10.91
N PRO A 102 9.56 -7.55 -9.95
CA PRO A 102 10.68 -8.48 -9.85
C PRO A 102 10.26 -9.94 -9.62
N TRP A 103 11.13 -10.88 -9.99
CA TRP A 103 10.89 -12.32 -9.79
C TRP A 103 10.58 -12.70 -8.34
N SER A 104 11.30 -12.12 -7.37
CA SER A 104 11.06 -12.38 -5.95
C SER A 104 9.66 -11.98 -5.49
N HIS A 105 9.08 -10.92 -6.06
CA HIS A 105 7.71 -10.47 -5.78
C HIS A 105 6.70 -11.46 -6.38
N ASN A 106 6.93 -11.92 -7.61
CA ASN A 106 6.10 -12.95 -8.24
C ASN A 106 6.07 -14.24 -7.39
N ILE A 107 7.24 -14.69 -6.88
CA ILE A 107 7.31 -15.85 -5.97
C ILE A 107 6.47 -15.60 -4.70
N ALA A 108 6.62 -14.45 -4.05
CA ALA A 108 5.87 -14.13 -2.83
C ALA A 108 4.36 -14.17 -3.06
N ILE A 109 3.88 -13.62 -4.17
CA ILE A 109 2.45 -13.65 -4.54
C ILE A 109 2.00 -15.10 -4.80
N LEU A 110 2.78 -15.90 -5.52
CA LEU A 110 2.46 -17.30 -5.80
C LEU A 110 2.40 -18.17 -4.55
N GLU A 111 3.20 -17.86 -3.54
CA GLU A 111 3.22 -18.61 -2.27
C GLU A 111 2.06 -18.23 -1.36
N LYS A 112 1.78 -16.92 -1.24
CA LYS A 112 0.89 -16.38 -0.22
C LYS A 112 -0.54 -16.15 -0.70
N VAL A 113 -0.76 -15.93 -2.00
CA VAL A 113 -2.08 -15.61 -2.57
C VAL A 113 -2.59 -16.77 -3.40
N LYS A 114 -3.75 -17.34 -3.02
CA LYS A 114 -4.34 -18.49 -3.71
C LYS A 114 -5.26 -18.09 -4.84
N ASP A 115 -6.03 -17.05 -4.66
CA ASP A 115 -7.03 -16.57 -5.61
C ASP A 115 -6.37 -15.90 -6.82
N PRO A 116 -6.73 -16.29 -8.08
CA PRO A 116 -6.13 -15.72 -9.28
C PRO A 116 -6.37 -14.22 -9.46
N GLN A 117 -7.56 -13.72 -9.13
CA GLN A 117 -7.88 -12.30 -9.27
C GLN A 117 -7.10 -11.46 -8.26
N GLN A 118 -6.99 -11.94 -7.03
CA GLN A 118 -6.15 -11.27 -6.02
C GLN A 118 -4.68 -11.23 -6.44
N ARG A 119 -4.15 -12.30 -7.09
CA ARG A 119 -2.76 -12.28 -7.59
C ARG A 119 -2.55 -11.16 -8.60
N ILE A 120 -3.43 -11.04 -9.58
CA ILE A 120 -3.36 -10.00 -10.61
C ILE A 120 -3.39 -8.62 -9.93
N TRP A 121 -4.34 -8.41 -9.03
CA TRP A 121 -4.47 -7.17 -8.29
C TRP A 121 -3.19 -6.81 -7.50
N TYR A 122 -2.56 -7.78 -6.80
CA TYR A 122 -1.32 -7.53 -6.08
C TYR A 122 -0.14 -7.24 -7.01
N ILE A 123 -0.08 -7.86 -8.20
CA ILE A 123 0.93 -7.55 -9.21
C ILE A 123 0.78 -6.09 -9.66
N GLU A 124 -0.42 -5.70 -10.06
CA GLU A 124 -0.74 -4.34 -10.52
C GLU A 124 -0.46 -3.31 -9.43
N LYS A 125 -0.93 -3.54 -8.21
CA LYS A 125 -0.67 -2.64 -7.08
C LYS A 125 0.80 -2.57 -6.69
N THR A 126 1.54 -3.64 -6.82
CA THR A 126 3.00 -3.63 -6.60
C THR A 126 3.71 -2.78 -7.64
N ALA A 127 3.33 -2.90 -8.92
CA ALA A 127 3.90 -2.10 -10.00
C ALA A 127 3.52 -0.62 -9.87
N GLU A 128 2.25 -0.33 -9.60
CA GLU A 128 1.72 1.04 -9.44
C GLU A 128 2.39 1.78 -8.28
N ASN A 129 2.55 1.11 -7.14
CA ASN A 129 3.04 1.73 -5.91
C ASN A 129 4.56 1.56 -5.70
N GLY A 130 5.24 0.80 -6.54
CA GLY A 130 6.66 0.53 -6.40
C GLY A 130 7.01 -0.19 -5.09
N TRP A 131 6.15 -1.10 -4.61
CA TRP A 131 6.37 -1.77 -3.33
C TRP A 131 7.65 -2.59 -3.33
N SER A 132 8.45 -2.45 -2.28
CA SER A 132 9.53 -3.38 -1.99
C SER A 132 8.97 -4.77 -1.63
N HIS A 133 9.81 -5.79 -1.69
CA HIS A 133 9.41 -7.15 -1.34
C HIS A 133 8.77 -7.25 0.06
N ASN A 134 9.35 -6.57 1.06
CA ASN A 134 8.83 -6.59 2.43
C ASN A 134 7.49 -5.85 2.54
N VAL A 135 7.33 -4.72 1.84
CA VAL A 135 6.04 -4.00 1.80
C VAL A 135 4.96 -4.87 1.15
N LEU A 136 5.27 -5.53 0.03
CA LEU A 136 4.31 -6.45 -0.61
C LEU A 136 3.88 -7.58 0.34
N ILE A 137 4.83 -8.23 1.03
CA ILE A 137 4.50 -9.29 2.01
C ILE A 137 3.60 -8.74 3.10
N HIS A 138 3.94 -7.59 3.68
CA HIS A 138 3.12 -6.94 4.70
C HIS A 138 1.70 -6.63 4.19
N GLN A 139 1.54 -6.11 2.98
CA GLN A 139 0.23 -5.81 2.40
C GLN A 139 -0.61 -7.09 2.15
N ILE A 140 0.03 -8.19 1.76
CA ILE A 140 -0.65 -9.48 1.61
C ILE A 140 -1.09 -10.02 2.98
N GLU A 141 -0.21 -10.02 3.97
CA GLU A 141 -0.46 -10.57 5.31
C GLU A 141 -1.48 -9.73 6.10
N SER A 142 -1.48 -8.41 5.92
CA SER A 142 -2.50 -7.52 6.49
C SER A 142 -3.84 -7.59 5.77
N GLY A 143 -3.97 -8.40 4.71
CA GLY A 143 -5.23 -8.57 3.97
C GLY A 143 -5.68 -7.33 3.22
N LEU A 144 -4.76 -6.61 2.58
CA LEU A 144 -5.08 -5.34 1.90
C LEU A 144 -6.20 -5.49 0.87
N TYR A 145 -6.21 -6.56 0.06
CA TYR A 145 -7.26 -6.80 -0.92
C TYR A 145 -8.64 -6.85 -0.27
N GLN A 146 -8.77 -7.56 0.85
CA GLN A 146 -10.01 -7.68 1.60
C GLN A 146 -10.49 -6.33 2.12
N ARG A 147 -9.57 -5.55 2.68
CA ARG A 147 -9.85 -4.25 3.30
C ARG A 147 -10.13 -3.13 2.29
N GLN A 148 -9.55 -3.22 1.10
CA GLN A 148 -9.65 -2.16 0.08
C GLN A 148 -10.65 -2.48 -1.02
N VAL A 149 -10.78 -3.74 -1.43
CA VAL A 149 -11.63 -4.15 -2.56
C VAL A 149 -12.94 -4.77 -2.11
N LEU A 150 -12.88 -5.68 -1.11
CA LEU A 150 -14.06 -6.46 -0.69
C LEU A 150 -14.82 -5.84 0.48
N ALA A 151 -14.23 -4.89 1.21
CA ALA A 151 -14.88 -4.28 2.36
C ALA A 151 -16.11 -3.47 1.94
N ASP A 152 -17.18 -3.62 2.71
CA ASP A 152 -18.38 -2.77 2.63
C ASP A 152 -18.09 -1.43 3.33
N LYS A 153 -17.85 -0.39 2.53
CA LYS A 153 -17.39 0.91 2.99
C LYS A 153 -18.55 1.86 3.21
N VAL A 154 -18.67 2.41 4.39
CA VAL A 154 -19.70 3.40 4.72
C VAL A 154 -19.22 4.79 4.32
N THR A 155 -19.79 5.33 3.25
CA THR A 155 -19.48 6.68 2.74
C THR A 155 -20.71 7.35 2.16
N ASN A 156 -20.66 8.68 2.00
CA ASN A 156 -21.62 9.43 1.18
C ASN A 156 -20.98 10.02 -0.09
N PHE A 157 -19.84 9.47 -0.52
CA PHE A 157 -19.06 10.04 -1.63
C PHE A 157 -19.83 10.11 -2.94
N ASP A 158 -20.62 9.08 -3.27
CA ASP A 158 -21.43 9.04 -4.50
C ASP A 158 -22.48 10.16 -4.59
N HIS A 159 -22.90 10.66 -3.42
CA HIS A 159 -23.89 11.74 -3.33
C HIS A 159 -23.25 13.12 -3.22
N ARG A 160 -21.96 13.22 -2.87
CA ARG A 160 -21.28 14.49 -2.53
C ARG A 160 -20.11 14.83 -3.44
N LEU A 161 -19.60 13.88 -4.21
CA LEU A 161 -18.50 14.07 -5.14
C LEU A 161 -18.94 13.77 -6.57
N PRO A 162 -18.46 14.52 -7.56
CA PRO A 162 -18.70 14.18 -8.97
C PRO A 162 -17.91 12.92 -9.37
N SER A 163 -18.43 12.13 -10.33
CA SER A 163 -17.65 11.10 -11.01
C SER A 163 -16.56 11.77 -11.88
N PRO A 164 -15.33 11.21 -11.97
CA PRO A 164 -14.85 9.96 -11.37
C PRO A 164 -14.27 10.12 -9.95
N GLN A 165 -14.34 11.29 -9.34
CA GLN A 165 -13.73 11.56 -8.03
C GLN A 165 -14.36 10.71 -6.92
N SER A 166 -15.67 10.49 -6.94
CA SER A 166 -16.38 9.65 -5.97
C SER A 166 -15.84 8.22 -5.97
N GLU A 167 -15.69 7.60 -7.15
CA GLU A 167 -15.19 6.24 -7.31
C GLU A 167 -13.73 6.13 -6.84
N LEU A 168 -12.88 7.10 -7.22
CA LEU A 168 -11.48 7.15 -6.78
C LEU A 168 -11.36 7.31 -5.26
N ALA A 169 -12.23 8.12 -4.64
CA ALA A 169 -12.25 8.29 -3.19
C ALA A 169 -12.63 6.98 -2.48
N VAL A 170 -13.67 6.28 -2.95
CA VAL A 170 -14.06 4.95 -2.43
C VAL A 170 -12.93 3.94 -2.61
N GLN A 171 -12.26 3.90 -3.77
CA GLN A 171 -11.15 2.99 -4.02
C GLN A 171 -9.94 3.25 -3.12
N THR A 172 -9.69 4.52 -2.79
CA THR A 172 -8.56 4.90 -1.92
C THR A 172 -8.79 4.51 -0.46
N MET A 173 -10.05 4.50 -0.02
CA MET A 173 -10.43 4.19 1.36
C MET A 173 -10.25 2.69 1.66
N LYS A 174 -9.92 2.37 2.91
CA LYS A 174 -9.82 1.00 3.46
C LYS A 174 -10.79 0.84 4.63
N ASP A 175 -11.22 -0.38 4.89
CA ASP A 175 -12.01 -0.72 6.06
C ASP A 175 -11.76 -2.18 6.48
N PRO A 176 -11.13 -2.43 7.60
CA PRO A 176 -10.49 -1.47 8.51
C PRO A 176 -9.12 -0.96 8.02
N TYR A 177 -8.64 0.14 8.59
CA TYR A 177 -7.21 0.49 8.59
C TYR A 177 -6.45 -0.35 9.61
N VAL A 178 -5.18 -0.67 9.33
CA VAL A 178 -4.34 -1.50 10.22
C VAL A 178 -3.10 -0.72 10.64
N PHE A 179 -3.01 -0.43 11.92
CA PHE A 179 -1.88 0.28 12.53
C PHE A 179 -1.07 -0.68 13.40
N ASP A 180 -0.36 -1.63 12.77
CA ASP A 180 0.45 -2.66 13.42
C ASP A 180 1.73 -2.15 14.09
N PHE A 181 2.09 -0.90 13.81
CA PHE A 181 3.24 -0.22 14.38
C PHE A 181 2.91 0.55 15.68
N ILE A 182 1.64 0.61 16.09
CA ILE A 182 1.23 1.22 17.36
C ILE A 182 1.31 0.15 18.45
N PRO A 183 2.11 0.37 19.51
CA PRO A 183 2.13 -0.55 20.65
C PRO A 183 0.74 -0.60 21.29
N PHE A 184 0.12 -1.77 21.32
CA PHE A 184 -1.20 -1.92 21.91
C PHE A 184 -1.15 -1.70 23.44
N ARG A 185 -2.01 -0.80 23.94
CA ARG A 185 -2.34 -0.62 25.35
C ARG A 185 -3.84 -0.32 25.44
N GLU A 186 -4.51 -0.92 26.42
CA GLU A 186 -5.97 -0.78 26.58
C GLU A 186 -6.41 0.63 26.96
N ASP A 187 -5.53 1.39 27.61
CA ASP A 187 -5.77 2.72 28.16
C ASP A 187 -5.35 3.88 27.24
N MET A 188 -5.01 3.59 25.96
CA MET A 188 -4.57 4.63 25.02
C MET A 188 -5.68 5.63 24.72
N LEU A 189 -5.34 6.92 24.88
CA LEU A 189 -6.19 8.04 24.47
C LEU A 189 -5.99 8.37 22.98
N GLU A 190 -6.93 9.10 22.38
CA GLU A 190 -6.83 9.57 20.98
C GLU A 190 -5.49 10.26 20.72
N ARG A 191 -5.06 11.13 21.63
CA ARG A 191 -3.78 11.84 21.54
C ARG A 191 -2.55 10.91 21.55
N ASP A 192 -2.59 9.80 22.28
CA ASP A 192 -1.49 8.84 22.32
C ASP A 192 -1.34 8.14 20.97
N ILE A 193 -2.47 7.73 20.37
CA ILE A 193 -2.51 7.12 19.04
C ILE A 193 -2.00 8.10 18.00
N GLU A 194 -2.50 9.34 18.00
CA GLU A 194 -2.07 10.41 17.10
C GLU A 194 -0.56 10.65 17.16
N GLN A 195 0.01 10.77 18.37
CA GLN A 195 1.45 10.98 18.54
C GLN A 195 2.28 9.85 17.95
N VAL A 196 1.84 8.59 18.08
CA VAL A 196 2.54 7.45 17.47
C VAL A 196 2.39 7.47 15.95
N LEU A 197 1.22 7.77 15.42
CA LEU A 197 0.97 7.91 13.98
C LEU A 197 1.88 8.97 13.35
N VAL A 198 2.02 10.11 14.00
CA VAL A 198 2.87 11.22 13.53
C VAL A 198 4.36 10.89 13.65
N ARG A 199 4.78 10.27 14.77
CA ARG A 199 6.16 9.80 14.94
C ARG A 199 6.57 8.81 13.86
N ASP A 200 5.68 7.90 13.51
CA ASP A 200 5.88 6.87 12.50
C ASP A 200 5.15 7.21 11.18
N VAL A 201 5.13 8.50 10.79
CA VAL A 201 4.37 9.01 9.63
C VAL A 201 4.63 8.24 8.32
N THR A 202 5.82 7.69 8.13
CA THR A 202 6.13 6.87 6.96
C THR A 202 5.27 5.61 6.93
N LYS A 203 5.05 4.95 8.07
CA LYS A 203 4.19 3.77 8.18
C LYS A 203 2.72 4.13 8.02
N LEU A 204 2.32 5.28 8.58
CA LEU A 204 0.98 5.84 8.37
C LEU A 204 0.72 6.09 6.88
N LEU A 205 1.65 6.72 6.15
CA LEU A 205 1.54 6.97 4.72
C LEU A 205 1.49 5.66 3.91
N LEU A 206 2.24 4.63 4.31
CA LEU A 206 2.15 3.30 3.69
C LEU A 206 0.77 2.67 3.91
N GLU A 207 0.20 2.83 5.09
CA GLU A 207 -1.15 2.34 5.35
C GLU A 207 -2.21 3.17 4.64
N LEU A 208 -2.11 4.49 4.59
CA LEU A 208 -3.04 5.33 3.83
C LEU A 208 -3.00 5.02 2.33
N GLY A 209 -1.81 4.78 1.79
CA GLY A 209 -1.59 4.47 0.37
C GLY A 209 -0.96 5.62 -0.40
N THR A 210 -0.87 5.46 -1.73
CA THR A 210 -0.23 6.45 -2.61
C THR A 210 -1.05 7.73 -2.75
N GLY A 211 -0.32 8.80 -2.99
CA GLY A 211 -0.90 10.12 -3.24
C GLY A 211 -1.13 10.97 -1.99
N PHE A 212 -0.97 10.43 -0.79
CA PHE A 212 -1.11 11.21 0.44
C PHE A 212 0.16 11.98 0.77
N ALA A 213 0.02 13.29 1.01
CA ALA A 213 1.04 14.18 1.54
C ALA A 213 0.59 14.68 2.91
N PHE A 214 1.41 14.45 3.95
CA PHE A 214 1.11 14.89 5.31
C PHE A 214 1.35 16.39 5.44
N LEU A 215 0.34 17.15 5.93
CA LEU A 215 0.40 18.60 6.13
C LEU A 215 0.57 18.97 7.61
N GLY A 216 0.09 18.13 8.52
CA GLY A 216 0.24 18.37 9.95
C GLY A 216 -0.74 17.58 10.80
N ASN A 217 -0.45 17.58 12.09
CA ASN A 217 -1.35 17.11 13.14
C ASN A 217 -1.75 18.27 14.05
N GLN A 218 -2.88 18.13 14.75
CA GLN A 218 -3.48 19.20 15.54
C GLN A 218 -3.47 20.52 14.75
N TYR A 219 -3.91 20.40 13.49
CA TYR A 219 -3.80 21.49 12.55
C TYR A 219 -4.78 22.60 12.95
N HIS A 220 -4.20 23.76 13.32
CA HIS A 220 -4.94 24.90 13.83
C HIS A 220 -5.74 25.60 12.72
N LEU A 221 -7.03 25.82 12.97
CA LEU A 221 -7.93 26.66 12.17
C LEU A 221 -8.56 27.71 13.07
N ASN A 222 -8.52 28.97 12.65
CA ASN A 222 -9.29 30.03 13.29
C ASN A 222 -10.54 30.31 12.46
N VAL A 223 -11.71 30.14 13.06
CA VAL A 223 -13.01 30.35 12.40
C VAL A 223 -13.87 31.30 13.24
N GLY A 224 -14.08 32.49 12.76
CA GLY A 224 -14.89 33.48 13.46
C GLY A 224 -14.32 34.02 14.77
N GLY A 225 -13.01 33.79 15.01
CA GLY A 225 -12.31 34.15 16.25
C GLY A 225 -12.13 32.99 17.22
N ASP A 226 -12.76 31.83 16.97
CA ASP A 226 -12.60 30.61 17.75
C ASP A 226 -11.53 29.70 17.15
N ASP A 227 -10.78 29.03 18.00
CA ASP A 227 -9.69 28.12 17.61
C ASP A 227 -10.15 26.68 17.57
N PHE A 228 -9.88 26.00 16.44
CA PHE A 228 -10.20 24.60 16.21
C PHE A 228 -8.94 23.83 15.80
N TYR A 229 -8.90 22.53 16.09
CA TYR A 229 -7.74 21.69 15.82
C TYR A 229 -8.21 20.40 15.14
N ILE A 230 -7.65 20.14 13.96
CA ILE A 230 -7.86 18.91 13.19
C ILE A 230 -6.81 17.88 13.63
N ASP A 231 -7.20 16.64 13.95
CA ASP A 231 -6.27 15.60 14.40
C ASP A 231 -5.15 15.39 13.37
N LEU A 232 -5.49 15.06 12.12
CA LEU A 232 -4.53 14.88 11.04
C LEU A 232 -5.03 15.52 9.74
N LEU A 233 -4.21 16.34 9.12
CA LEU A 233 -4.48 16.96 7.83
C LEU A 233 -3.52 16.44 6.76
N PHE A 234 -4.09 16.01 5.63
CA PHE A 234 -3.36 15.57 4.45
C PHE A 234 -3.84 16.32 3.20
N TYR A 235 -3.04 16.25 2.14
CA TYR A 235 -3.46 16.52 0.78
C TYR A 235 -3.28 15.26 -0.05
N ASN A 236 -4.29 14.90 -0.84
CA ASN A 236 -4.19 13.77 -1.76
C ASN A 236 -3.97 14.26 -3.19
N LEU A 237 -2.80 13.92 -3.75
CA LEU A 237 -2.35 14.37 -5.07
C LEU A 237 -3.21 13.78 -6.21
N ASN A 238 -3.70 12.54 -6.06
CA ASN A 238 -4.49 11.85 -7.06
C ASN A 238 -5.92 12.41 -7.11
N LEU A 239 -6.50 12.66 -5.94
CA LEU A 239 -7.82 13.25 -5.77
C LEU A 239 -7.80 14.78 -5.88
N ARG A 240 -6.62 15.41 -5.78
CA ARG A 240 -6.41 16.86 -5.78
C ARG A 240 -7.30 17.58 -4.76
N CYS A 241 -7.31 17.07 -3.53
CA CYS A 241 -8.11 17.61 -2.44
C CYS A 241 -7.42 17.46 -1.09
N TYR A 242 -7.85 18.25 -0.11
CA TYR A 242 -7.50 18.03 1.28
C TYR A 242 -8.24 16.81 1.82
N VAL A 243 -7.58 16.08 2.72
CA VAL A 243 -8.17 14.96 3.45
C VAL A 243 -8.01 15.22 4.95
N VAL A 244 -9.13 15.36 5.62
CA VAL A 244 -9.22 15.53 7.07
C VAL A 244 -9.46 14.18 7.69
N ILE A 245 -8.59 13.76 8.60
CA ILE A 245 -8.74 12.50 9.34
C ILE A 245 -8.97 12.84 10.82
N GLU A 246 -10.07 12.35 11.36
CA GLU A 246 -10.43 12.40 12.78
C GLU A 246 -10.34 11.01 13.38
N LEU A 247 -9.68 10.91 14.54
CA LEU A 247 -9.48 9.65 15.28
C LEU A 247 -10.43 9.59 16.47
N LYS A 248 -11.05 8.43 16.69
CA LYS A 248 -11.90 8.17 17.86
C LYS A 248 -11.53 6.84 18.49
N THR A 249 -11.19 6.83 19.76
CA THR A 249 -10.77 5.61 20.51
C THR A 249 -11.94 4.73 20.93
N GLY A 250 -13.16 5.15 20.68
CA GLY A 250 -14.38 4.41 20.95
C GLY A 250 -15.17 4.02 19.71
N ASP A 251 -16.41 3.63 19.94
CA ASP A 251 -17.39 3.32 18.91
C ASP A 251 -17.80 4.57 18.16
N PHE A 252 -18.19 4.41 16.89
CA PHE A 252 -18.75 5.50 16.09
C PHE A 252 -19.99 6.10 16.77
N LYS A 253 -20.06 7.44 16.77
CA LYS A 253 -21.22 8.21 17.22
C LYS A 253 -21.61 9.25 16.17
N PRO A 254 -22.94 9.50 15.96
CA PRO A 254 -23.43 10.45 14.96
C PRO A 254 -22.87 11.86 15.08
N GLU A 255 -22.60 12.34 16.30
CA GLU A 255 -22.02 13.66 16.57
C GLU A 255 -20.66 13.88 15.90
N TYR A 256 -19.87 12.82 15.70
CA TYR A 256 -18.54 12.90 15.07
C TYR A 256 -18.64 13.30 13.58
N ALA A 257 -19.68 12.82 12.89
CA ALA A 257 -19.94 13.21 11.51
C ALA A 257 -20.26 14.72 11.39
N GLY A 258 -20.98 15.28 12.37
CA GLY A 258 -21.26 16.71 12.45
C GLY A 258 -19.99 17.55 12.67
N GLN A 259 -19.11 17.11 13.59
CA GLN A 259 -17.81 17.76 13.82
C GLN A 259 -16.95 17.77 12.56
N LEU A 260 -16.80 16.60 11.92
CA LEU A 260 -15.99 16.46 10.70
C LEU A 260 -16.57 17.28 9.53
N ASN A 261 -17.90 17.35 9.40
CA ASN A 261 -18.56 18.20 8.40
C ASN A 261 -18.23 19.69 8.58
N PHE A 262 -18.15 20.16 9.82
CA PHE A 262 -17.71 21.52 10.14
C PHE A 262 -16.24 21.72 9.73
N TYR A 263 -15.33 20.81 10.09
CA TYR A 263 -13.92 20.92 9.72
C TYR A 263 -13.71 20.94 8.21
N LEU A 264 -14.42 20.12 7.46
CA LEU A 264 -14.36 20.13 6.00
C LEU A 264 -14.85 21.45 5.41
N SER A 265 -15.88 22.05 6.01
CA SER A 265 -16.35 23.35 5.59
C SER A 265 -15.34 24.45 5.85
N ALA A 266 -14.67 24.41 7.01
CA ALA A 266 -13.60 25.34 7.36
C ALA A 266 -12.36 25.19 6.46
N VAL A 267 -11.93 23.94 6.19
CA VAL A 267 -10.83 23.64 5.26
C VAL A 267 -11.12 24.14 3.85
N ASP A 268 -12.34 23.89 3.34
CA ASP A 268 -12.75 24.37 2.02
C ASP A 268 -12.80 25.90 1.96
N GLY A 269 -13.18 26.56 3.05
CA GLY A 269 -13.27 28.03 3.08
C GLY A 269 -11.92 28.73 3.28
N ILE A 270 -10.97 28.10 4.00
CA ILE A 270 -9.72 28.74 4.42
C ILE A 270 -8.52 28.28 3.60
N LEU A 271 -8.40 26.96 3.35
CA LEU A 271 -7.21 26.35 2.75
C LEU A 271 -7.36 26.01 1.27
N LYS A 272 -8.55 25.55 0.87
CA LYS A 272 -8.80 25.08 -0.49
C LYS A 272 -8.56 26.18 -1.53
N LYS A 273 -7.89 25.84 -2.61
CA LYS A 273 -7.68 26.71 -3.79
C LYS A 273 -8.73 26.41 -4.86
N GLU A 274 -8.87 27.31 -5.82
CA GLU A 274 -9.86 27.20 -6.90
C GLU A 274 -9.70 25.93 -7.73
N GLN A 275 -8.46 25.47 -7.93
CA GLN A 275 -8.13 24.26 -8.68
C GLN A 275 -8.31 22.96 -7.87
N ASP A 276 -8.57 23.03 -6.57
CA ASP A 276 -8.74 21.86 -5.73
C ASP A 276 -10.17 21.35 -5.77
N ASN A 277 -10.32 20.05 -5.75
CA ASN A 277 -11.61 19.38 -5.57
C ASN A 277 -12.13 19.55 -4.12
N PRO A 278 -13.42 19.28 -3.84
CA PRO A 278 -13.94 19.29 -2.49
C PRO A 278 -13.13 18.43 -1.54
N SER A 279 -12.87 18.94 -0.32
CA SER A 279 -12.15 18.22 0.71
C SER A 279 -12.93 17.01 1.19
N ILE A 280 -12.22 15.93 1.54
CA ILE A 280 -12.80 14.65 1.99
C ILE A 280 -12.51 14.45 3.47
N GLY A 281 -13.48 13.97 4.22
CA GLY A 281 -13.35 13.55 5.61
C GLY A 281 -13.23 12.04 5.74
N LEU A 282 -12.34 11.59 6.62
CA LEU A 282 -12.22 10.21 7.03
C LEU A 282 -12.29 10.13 8.56
N LEU A 283 -13.34 9.50 9.04
CA LEU A 283 -13.56 9.26 10.46
C LEU A 283 -13.10 7.84 10.80
N LEU A 284 -12.07 7.72 11.62
CA LEU A 284 -11.50 6.46 12.06
C LEU A 284 -11.94 6.14 13.49
N CYS A 285 -12.73 5.09 13.66
CA CYS A 285 -13.25 4.63 14.95
C CYS A 285 -12.74 3.23 15.29
N LYS A 286 -12.74 2.88 16.57
CA LYS A 286 -12.36 1.53 17.00
C LYS A 286 -13.37 0.47 16.55
N SER A 287 -14.65 0.86 16.51
CA SER A 287 -15.74 0.05 15.95
C SER A 287 -16.85 0.94 15.40
N LYS A 288 -17.70 0.39 14.54
CA LYS A 288 -18.88 1.10 14.01
C LYS A 288 -20.06 0.15 13.77
N ASN A 289 -21.26 0.69 13.89
CA ASN A 289 -22.45 0.08 13.34
C ASN A 289 -22.72 0.70 11.96
N ASN A 290 -22.63 -0.09 10.89
CA ASN A 290 -22.75 0.40 9.51
C ASN A 290 -24.07 1.14 9.30
N VAL A 291 -25.20 0.59 9.79
CA VAL A 291 -26.53 1.22 9.63
C VAL A 291 -26.59 2.58 10.32
N VAL A 292 -26.05 2.69 11.55
CA VAL A 292 -26.01 3.97 12.26
C VAL A 292 -25.13 4.99 11.53
N ALA A 293 -23.98 4.54 11.02
CA ALA A 293 -23.08 5.41 10.25
C ALA A 293 -23.69 5.88 8.93
N GLU A 294 -24.35 4.99 8.18
CA GLU A 294 -25.09 5.34 6.95
C GLU A 294 -26.17 6.40 7.19
N TYR A 295 -27.02 6.18 8.22
CA TYR A 295 -28.05 7.18 8.57
C TYR A 295 -27.44 8.51 8.98
N SER A 296 -26.32 8.48 9.70
CA SER A 296 -25.63 9.72 10.13
C SER A 296 -25.05 10.50 8.96
N LEU A 297 -24.64 9.83 7.88
CA LEU A 297 -24.07 10.47 6.70
C LEU A 297 -25.11 10.97 5.69
N LYS A 298 -26.37 10.52 5.79
CA LYS A 298 -27.40 10.76 4.77
C LYS A 298 -27.63 12.25 4.48
N ASP A 299 -27.71 13.07 5.52
CA ASP A 299 -27.98 14.50 5.40
C ASP A 299 -26.73 15.39 5.57
N ILE A 300 -25.56 14.79 5.73
CA ILE A 300 -24.28 15.51 5.80
C ILE A 300 -23.94 16.11 4.44
N SER A 301 -23.60 17.40 4.41
CA SER A 301 -23.34 18.14 3.16
C SER A 301 -21.95 17.86 2.56
N LYS A 302 -20.97 17.47 3.38
CA LYS A 302 -19.59 17.23 2.96
C LYS A 302 -19.32 15.74 2.73
N PRO A 303 -18.36 15.39 1.85
CA PRO A 303 -18.00 14.02 1.57
C PRO A 303 -17.23 13.41 2.76
N ILE A 304 -17.84 12.42 3.42
CA ILE A 304 -17.29 11.74 4.58
C ILE A 304 -17.35 10.22 4.39
N GLY A 305 -16.27 9.55 4.76
CA GLY A 305 -16.19 8.10 4.94
C GLY A 305 -15.94 7.75 6.40
N VAL A 306 -16.55 6.66 6.86
CA VAL A 306 -16.36 6.10 8.21
C VAL A 306 -15.72 4.74 8.11
N SER A 307 -14.56 4.57 8.74
CA SER A 307 -13.83 3.29 8.78
C SER A 307 -13.51 2.89 10.21
N GLU A 308 -13.38 1.59 10.41
CA GLU A 308 -12.71 1.08 11.59
C GLU A 308 -11.20 1.18 11.45
N TYR A 309 -10.50 1.16 12.58
CA TYR A 309 -9.07 0.88 12.61
C TYR A 309 -8.75 -0.22 13.62
N LYS A 310 -7.68 -0.98 13.35
CA LYS A 310 -7.16 -2.03 14.21
C LYS A 310 -5.73 -1.72 14.59
N ILE A 311 -5.44 -1.80 15.88
CA ILE A 311 -4.08 -1.80 16.41
C ILE A 311 -3.73 -3.26 16.66
N THR A 312 -2.87 -3.83 15.84
CA THR A 312 -2.46 -5.22 15.96
C THR A 312 -1.03 -5.26 16.47
N SER A 313 -0.82 -5.89 17.63
CA SER A 313 0.53 -6.12 18.17
C SER A 313 1.25 -7.31 17.53
N SER A 314 0.75 -7.84 16.44
CA SER A 314 1.39 -8.99 15.78
C SER A 314 2.64 -8.56 15.03
N LEU A 315 3.79 -8.76 15.65
CA LEU A 315 5.02 -8.98 14.89
C LEU A 315 4.77 -10.12 13.89
N PRO A 316 5.30 -10.05 12.65
CA PRO A 316 5.29 -11.19 11.76
C PRO A 316 5.77 -12.44 12.50
N ASP A 317 5.08 -13.57 12.35
CA ASP A 317 5.35 -14.84 13.04
C ASP A 317 6.84 -15.26 13.01
N ASP A 318 7.57 -14.87 11.96
CA ASP A 318 9.00 -15.12 11.81
C ASP A 318 9.88 -14.23 12.70
N LEU A 319 9.41 -13.04 13.08
CA LEU A 319 10.11 -12.14 14.01
C LEU A 319 9.77 -12.45 15.47
N GLU A 320 8.55 -12.87 15.74
CA GLU A 320 8.12 -13.30 17.08
C GLU A 320 8.91 -14.54 17.55
N LYS A 321 9.21 -15.46 16.62
CA LYS A 321 10.04 -16.65 16.88
C LYS A 321 11.53 -16.35 17.05
N GLN A 322 12.01 -15.19 16.62
CA GLN A 322 13.42 -14.77 16.72
C GLN A 322 13.70 -13.86 17.93
N LEU A 323 12.67 -13.32 18.55
CA LEU A 323 12.83 -12.51 19.75
C LEU A 323 12.98 -13.43 20.96
N PRO A 324 13.97 -13.19 21.84
CA PRO A 324 14.07 -13.91 23.11
C PRO A 324 12.81 -13.63 23.95
N SER A 325 12.24 -14.67 24.52
CA SER A 325 11.09 -14.53 25.43
C SER A 325 11.42 -13.58 26.60
N VAL A 326 10.39 -12.97 27.19
CA VAL A 326 10.56 -12.13 28.39
C VAL A 326 11.34 -12.87 29.48
N GLU A 327 11.15 -14.20 29.58
CA GLU A 327 11.86 -15.07 30.51
C GLU A 327 13.35 -15.22 30.15
N ASP A 328 13.70 -15.26 28.86
CA ASP A 328 15.09 -15.33 28.40
C ASP A 328 15.83 -14.00 28.60
N ILE A 329 15.12 -12.88 28.45
CA ILE A 329 15.65 -11.55 28.77
C ILE A 329 15.89 -11.40 30.26
N GLN A 330 14.96 -11.83 31.11
CA GLN A 330 15.09 -11.79 32.57
C GLN A 330 16.22 -12.69 33.10
N LYS A 331 16.51 -13.82 32.43
CA LYS A 331 17.66 -14.69 32.79
C LYS A 331 19.02 -14.10 32.41
N ARG A 332 19.08 -13.19 31.42
CA ARG A 332 20.34 -12.53 31.01
C ARG A 332 20.67 -11.27 31.79
N ILE A 333 19.73 -10.76 32.56
CA ILE A 333 19.88 -9.55 33.41
C ILE A 333 20.22 -9.93 34.86
N LYS A 334 20.15 -11.20 35.23
CA LYS A 334 20.68 -11.75 36.49
C LYS A 334 22.11 -12.30 36.28
#